data_563aab2fdecc6d1e6135ff8e6aceb3f3
#
_entry.id   563aab2fdecc6d1e6135ff8e6aceb3f3
#
_cell.length_a   1.000
_cell.length_b   1.000
_cell.length_c   1.000
_cell.angle_alpha   90.00
_cell.angle_beta   90.00
_cell.angle_gamma   90.00
#
_symmetry.space_group_name_H-M   'P 1'
#
loop_
_entity.id
_entity.type
_entity.pdbx_description
1 polymer ?
#
loop_
_entity_poly.entity_id
_entity_poly.type
_entity_poly.pdbx_seq_one_letter_code
_entity_poly.pdbx_strand_id
1 'polypeptide(L)'
;MLLLGFILLIDILAVRFSAEIQASLTLPVIKIKSAAPTHVAIPTRVANATKLTVPTPTSVLTPQAKDILAQDMFQRANQVFWGISSNGLTWGADAKKSQSFAIVNHTGQITNGSGVFDAILGPVAVNSEVVFSGSLTNYTSSSLGAVLRWTDANNLYKVFLGGGQLIMLKKVAGVVTELKTVAFPVKDGASYTFRCRAVGQVLLASLWPTDQAEPQSWMLTVTDRDLRSGYDGMRLVVQNGTTATITSFTETGL
;
A
#
# COMPACT_ATOMS: atom_id res chain seq x y z
N MET A 1 29.80 -5.93 11.49
CA MET A 1 29.17 -4.67 11.91
C MET A 1 29.06 -3.61 10.81
N LEU A 2 29.90 -3.63 9.77
CA LEU A 2 29.83 -2.66 8.65
C LEU A 2 28.71 -2.93 7.62
N LEU A 3 28.27 -4.15 7.46
CA LEU A 3 27.27 -4.53 6.42
C LEU A 3 25.82 -4.10 6.78
N LEU A 4 25.45 -4.09 8.07
CA LEU A 4 24.13 -3.63 8.51
C LEU A 4 23.92 -2.11 8.34
N GLY A 5 24.99 -1.33 8.50
CA GLY A 5 24.93 0.12 8.30
C GLY A 5 24.71 0.54 6.85
N PHE A 6 25.14 -0.29 5.89
CA PHE A 6 25.02 0.01 4.47
C PHE A 6 23.60 -0.21 3.92
N ILE A 7 22.89 -1.22 4.43
CA ILE A 7 21.48 -1.50 4.02
C ILE A 7 20.54 -0.43 4.58
N LEU A 8 20.80 0.04 5.80
CA LEU A 8 20.04 1.14 6.42
C LEU A 8 20.23 2.46 5.67
N LEU A 9 21.44 2.71 5.14
CA LEU A 9 21.76 3.92 4.39
C LEU A 9 21.03 3.97 3.03
N ILE A 10 20.80 2.84 2.38
CA ILE A 10 20.10 2.77 1.07
C ILE A 10 18.61 3.05 1.23
N ASP A 11 17.95 2.52 2.27
CA ASP A 11 16.54 2.80 2.53
C ASP A 11 16.33 4.28 2.99
N ILE A 12 17.32 4.90 3.61
CA ILE A 12 17.29 6.33 4.02
C ILE A 12 17.73 7.25 2.87
N LEU A 13 18.66 6.83 2.01
CA LEU A 13 19.10 7.63 0.87
C LEU A 13 17.98 7.79 -0.17
N ALA A 14 17.12 6.77 -0.35
CA ALA A 14 15.93 6.88 -1.22
C ALA A 14 14.98 8.00 -0.77
N VAL A 15 14.92 8.30 0.53
CA VAL A 15 14.10 9.39 1.08
C VAL A 15 14.77 10.77 0.87
N ARG A 16 16.10 10.86 0.79
CA ARG A 16 16.82 12.15 0.61
C ARG A 16 17.02 12.54 -0.85
N PHE A 17 17.05 11.58 -1.79
CA PHE A 17 17.27 11.88 -3.22
C PHE A 17 16.07 12.58 -3.88
N SER A 18 14.86 12.47 -3.33
CA SER A 18 13.66 13.15 -3.85
C SER A 18 13.65 14.66 -3.60
N ALA A 19 14.45 15.19 -2.71
CA ALA A 19 14.45 16.62 -2.37
C ALA A 19 15.27 17.47 -3.37
N GLU A 20 16.18 16.90 -4.15
CA GLU A 20 17.07 17.66 -5.05
C GLU A 20 16.60 17.75 -6.52
N ILE A 21 15.58 16.98 -6.94
CA ILE A 21 15.12 16.95 -8.35
C ILE A 21 14.02 17.99 -8.66
N GLN A 22 13.48 18.71 -7.67
CA GLN A 22 12.40 19.70 -7.92
C GLN A 22 12.84 21.06 -8.47
N ALA A 23 14.09 21.28 -8.78
CA ALA A 23 14.61 22.60 -9.19
C ALA A 23 14.82 22.80 -10.68
N SER A 24 14.22 22.03 -11.60
CA SER A 24 14.33 22.37 -13.03
C SER A 24 13.30 21.63 -13.89
N LEU A 25 12.13 22.22 -14.11
CA LEU A 25 11.29 21.95 -15.30
C LEU A 25 10.21 23.05 -15.43
N THR A 26 10.56 24.16 -16.05
CA THR A 26 9.60 25.09 -16.67
C THR A 26 9.29 24.59 -18.09
N LEU A 27 8.09 24.09 -18.30
CA LEU A 27 7.60 23.73 -19.63
C LEU A 27 6.93 24.94 -20.33
N PRO A 28 7.11 25.12 -21.65
CA PRO A 28 6.48 26.22 -22.39
C PRO A 28 4.97 25.95 -22.60
N VAL A 29 4.17 27.01 -22.42
CA VAL A 29 2.73 27.02 -22.66
C VAL A 29 2.45 26.97 -24.17
N ILE A 30 1.82 25.90 -24.65
CA ILE A 30 1.32 25.79 -26.02
C ILE A 30 -0.11 26.32 -26.06
N LYS A 31 -0.31 27.44 -26.79
CA LYS A 31 -1.65 27.99 -27.10
C LYS A 31 -2.32 27.15 -28.19
N ILE A 32 -3.40 26.46 -27.85
CA ILE A 32 -4.26 25.78 -28.83
C ILE A 32 -5.34 26.76 -29.29
N LYS A 33 -5.38 26.98 -30.62
CA LYS A 33 -6.35 27.84 -31.30
C LYS A 33 -7.65 27.05 -31.49
N SER A 34 -8.74 27.57 -30.92
CA SER A 34 -10.10 27.00 -31.05
C SER A 34 -10.63 27.18 -32.48
N ALA A 35 -11.11 26.10 -33.09
CA ALA A 35 -11.86 26.14 -34.34
C ALA A 35 -13.37 26.06 -34.04
N ALA A 36 -14.17 26.89 -34.74
CA ALA A 36 -15.60 27.02 -34.60
C ALA A 36 -16.35 25.77 -35.15
N PRO A 37 -17.52 25.43 -34.62
CA PRO A 37 -18.31 24.29 -35.10
C PRO A 37 -19.07 24.59 -36.36
N THR A 38 -18.95 23.71 -37.36
CA THR A 38 -19.73 23.73 -38.60
C THR A 38 -21.07 23.01 -38.39
N HIS A 39 -22.17 23.73 -38.67
CA HIS A 39 -23.52 23.17 -38.64
C HIS A 39 -23.73 22.16 -39.79
N VAL A 40 -24.11 20.92 -39.41
CA VAL A 40 -24.58 19.91 -40.39
C VAL A 40 -26.07 19.71 -40.19
N ALA A 41 -26.85 19.85 -41.25
CA ALA A 41 -28.32 19.68 -41.29
C ALA A 41 -28.71 18.22 -41.10
N ILE A 42 -29.76 18.00 -40.28
CA ILE A 42 -30.33 16.67 -39.98
C ILE A 42 -31.41 16.36 -41.01
N PRO A 43 -31.37 15.20 -41.72
CA PRO A 43 -32.51 14.74 -42.51
C PRO A 43 -33.57 14.07 -41.64
N THR A 44 -34.82 14.52 -41.77
CA THR A 44 -36.01 13.96 -41.12
C THR A 44 -36.31 12.58 -41.74
N ARG A 45 -36.23 11.51 -40.97
CA ARG A 45 -36.61 10.17 -41.39
C ARG A 45 -37.84 9.70 -40.60
N VAL A 46 -38.87 9.31 -41.36
CA VAL A 46 -40.16 8.79 -40.88
C VAL A 46 -39.96 7.52 -40.06
N ALA A 47 -40.61 7.49 -38.90
CA ALA A 47 -40.53 6.37 -37.98
C ALA A 47 -41.45 5.23 -38.41
N ASN A 48 -40.85 4.04 -38.66
CA ASN A 48 -41.61 2.77 -38.67
C ASN A 48 -41.67 2.23 -37.24
N ALA A 49 -42.86 1.89 -36.78
CA ALA A 49 -43.12 1.31 -35.46
C ALA A 49 -42.46 -0.06 -35.33
N THR A 50 -41.43 -0.13 -34.53
CA THR A 50 -40.77 -1.39 -34.16
C THR A 50 -41.36 -1.92 -32.87
N LYS A 51 -41.77 -3.20 -32.92
CA LYS A 51 -42.30 -4.01 -31.84
C LYS A 51 -41.45 -3.91 -30.56
N LEU A 52 -42.08 -3.49 -29.45
CA LEU A 52 -41.44 -3.47 -28.14
C LEU A 52 -41.02 -4.88 -27.73
N THR A 53 -39.73 -5.17 -27.72
CA THR A 53 -39.20 -6.36 -27.04
C THR A 53 -39.04 -6.00 -25.57
N VAL A 54 -39.69 -6.75 -24.69
CA VAL A 54 -39.55 -6.68 -23.25
C VAL A 54 -38.07 -6.96 -22.91
N PRO A 55 -37.36 -6.08 -22.18
CA PRO A 55 -35.98 -6.35 -21.79
C PRO A 55 -35.94 -7.57 -20.86
N THR A 56 -35.15 -8.56 -21.23
CA THR A 56 -34.79 -9.68 -20.34
C THR A 56 -34.19 -9.09 -19.04
N PRO A 57 -34.59 -9.58 -17.86
CA PRO A 57 -34.02 -9.07 -16.61
C PRO A 57 -32.51 -9.26 -16.62
N THR A 58 -31.78 -8.16 -16.61
CA THR A 58 -30.33 -8.16 -16.43
C THR A 58 -30.06 -8.77 -15.07
N SER A 59 -29.33 -9.88 -15.02
CA SER A 59 -28.85 -10.47 -13.76
C SER A 59 -28.08 -9.40 -13.00
N VAL A 60 -28.60 -8.97 -11.88
CA VAL A 60 -27.86 -8.13 -10.92
C VAL A 60 -26.74 -9.01 -10.40
N LEU A 61 -25.51 -8.76 -10.85
CA LEU A 61 -24.33 -9.41 -10.28
C LEU A 61 -24.27 -8.99 -8.80
N THR A 62 -24.67 -9.91 -7.93
CA THR A 62 -24.42 -9.75 -6.48
C THR A 62 -22.91 -9.57 -6.30
N PRO A 63 -22.43 -8.54 -5.60
CA PRO A 63 -21.02 -8.40 -5.33
C PRO A 63 -20.52 -9.70 -4.68
N GLN A 64 -19.60 -10.39 -5.33
CA GLN A 64 -18.98 -11.58 -4.76
C GLN A 64 -18.24 -11.14 -3.48
N ALA A 65 -18.54 -11.80 -2.36
CA ALA A 65 -17.82 -11.56 -1.13
C ALA A 65 -16.33 -11.81 -1.40
N LYS A 66 -15.48 -10.82 -1.04
CA LYS A 66 -14.04 -10.97 -1.19
C LYS A 66 -13.57 -12.04 -0.19
N ASP A 67 -12.77 -12.99 -0.66
CA ASP A 67 -12.19 -14.01 0.21
C ASP A 67 -11.14 -13.38 1.13
N ILE A 68 -11.38 -13.43 2.45
CA ILE A 68 -10.38 -13.01 3.44
C ILE A 68 -9.30 -14.09 3.50
N LEU A 69 -8.11 -13.75 3.00
CA LEU A 69 -6.94 -14.64 3.02
C LEU A 69 -6.23 -14.60 4.37
N ALA A 70 -6.14 -13.41 4.98
CA ALA A 70 -5.52 -13.22 6.29
C ALA A 70 -6.18 -12.06 7.04
N GLN A 71 -6.29 -12.18 8.37
CA GLN A 71 -6.84 -11.11 9.21
C GLN A 71 -6.25 -11.16 10.61
N ASP A 72 -5.86 -9.99 11.12
CA ASP A 72 -5.53 -9.82 12.52
C ASP A 72 -6.03 -8.49 13.08
N MET A 73 -6.79 -8.56 14.16
CA MET A 73 -7.28 -7.42 14.93
C MET A 73 -6.48 -7.23 16.22
N PHE A 74 -5.47 -8.06 16.44
CA PHE A 74 -4.58 -8.05 17.60
C PHE A 74 -5.28 -8.15 18.97
N GLN A 75 -6.55 -8.53 19.02
CA GLN A 75 -7.40 -8.61 20.24
C GLN A 75 -7.06 -9.85 21.04
N ARG A 76 -5.90 -9.85 21.70
CA ARG A 76 -5.41 -10.92 22.58
C ARG A 76 -4.54 -10.38 23.72
N ALA A 77 -4.23 -11.23 24.69
CA ALA A 77 -3.39 -10.88 25.84
C ALA A 77 -1.98 -10.45 25.40
N ASN A 78 -1.32 -9.65 26.24
CA ASN A 78 0.06 -9.24 26.03
C ASN A 78 0.97 -10.46 25.91
N GLN A 79 1.84 -10.45 24.92
CA GLN A 79 2.79 -11.53 24.63
C GLN A 79 3.98 -11.05 23.82
N VAL A 80 5.09 -11.77 23.90
CA VAL A 80 6.23 -11.61 22.99
C VAL A 80 5.85 -12.24 21.64
N PHE A 81 6.29 -11.62 20.56
CA PHE A 81 5.92 -11.90 19.17
C PHE A 81 4.45 -11.60 18.87
N TRP A 82 4.14 -11.45 17.60
CA TRP A 82 2.73 -11.28 17.21
C TRP A 82 1.94 -12.60 17.23
N GLY A 83 2.61 -13.75 17.02
CA GLY A 83 2.05 -15.07 17.19
C GLY A 83 0.94 -15.42 16.20
N ILE A 84 -0.19 -15.92 16.70
CA ILE A 84 -1.34 -16.38 15.91
C ILE A 84 -2.32 -15.22 15.72
N SER A 85 -2.70 -14.97 14.50
CA SER A 85 -3.65 -13.93 14.09
C SER A 85 -5.10 -14.25 14.44
N SER A 86 -6.01 -13.29 14.28
CA SER A 86 -7.44 -13.44 14.59
C SER A 86 -8.14 -14.53 13.78
N ASN A 87 -7.66 -14.84 12.57
CA ASN A 87 -8.19 -15.93 11.75
C ASN A 87 -7.34 -17.21 11.79
N GLY A 88 -6.46 -17.37 12.79
CA GLY A 88 -5.75 -18.61 13.09
C GLY A 88 -4.43 -18.81 12.32
N LEU A 89 -3.99 -17.87 11.52
CA LEU A 89 -2.71 -17.95 10.81
C LEU A 89 -1.56 -17.46 11.69
N THR A 90 -0.37 -17.94 11.43
CA THR A 90 0.83 -17.52 12.18
C THR A 90 1.56 -16.41 11.42
N TRP A 91 1.83 -15.29 12.09
CA TRP A 91 2.70 -14.24 11.58
C TRP A 91 4.10 -14.80 11.24
N GLY A 92 4.62 -14.39 10.10
CA GLY A 92 5.90 -14.81 9.56
C GLY A 92 6.99 -13.74 9.62
N ALA A 93 8.11 -14.01 8.98
CA ALA A 93 9.31 -13.17 8.90
C ALA A 93 9.81 -12.76 10.30
N ASP A 94 10.05 -11.46 10.57
CA ASP A 94 10.58 -11.00 11.86
C ASP A 94 9.54 -11.04 12.97
N ALA A 95 8.25 -10.99 12.65
CA ALA A 95 7.16 -11.02 13.64
C ALA A 95 7.11 -12.30 14.49
N LYS A 96 7.73 -13.40 14.03
CA LYS A 96 7.81 -14.67 14.77
C LYS A 96 9.13 -14.91 15.51
N LYS A 97 10.14 -14.05 15.32
CA LYS A 97 11.51 -14.32 15.84
C LYS A 97 12.19 -13.12 16.48
N SER A 98 11.79 -11.88 16.14
CA SER A 98 12.39 -10.68 16.72
C SER A 98 11.66 -10.28 17.99
N GLN A 99 12.40 -10.15 19.10
CA GLN A 99 11.85 -9.71 20.39
C GLN A 99 11.36 -8.24 20.41
N SER A 100 11.62 -7.50 19.33
CA SER A 100 11.03 -6.18 19.14
C SER A 100 9.51 -6.25 18.88
N PHE A 101 9.00 -7.40 18.43
CA PHE A 101 7.57 -7.63 18.21
C PHE A 101 6.88 -8.12 19.47
N ALA A 102 5.79 -7.47 19.84
CA ALA A 102 4.96 -7.87 20.96
C ALA A 102 3.48 -7.54 20.68
N ILE A 103 2.60 -8.21 21.40
CA ILE A 103 1.23 -7.73 21.61
C ILE A 103 1.23 -6.98 22.92
N VAL A 104 0.78 -5.73 22.88
CA VAL A 104 0.66 -4.86 24.05
C VAL A 104 -0.67 -4.12 23.96
N ASN A 105 -1.50 -4.23 24.99
CA ASN A 105 -2.79 -3.56 25.08
C ASN A 105 -3.65 -3.76 23.82
N HIS A 106 -3.78 -5.02 23.38
CA HIS A 106 -4.58 -5.40 22.21
C HIS A 106 -4.11 -4.76 20.89
N THR A 107 -2.82 -4.42 20.76
CA THR A 107 -2.20 -3.93 19.53
C THR A 107 -0.92 -4.70 19.23
N GLY A 108 -0.60 -4.84 17.95
CA GLY A 108 0.72 -5.29 17.51
C GLY A 108 1.71 -4.14 17.64
N GLN A 109 2.78 -4.32 18.42
CA GLN A 109 3.81 -3.30 18.58
C GLN A 109 5.16 -3.78 18.11
N ILE A 110 5.98 -2.82 17.65
CA ILE A 110 7.40 -2.97 17.42
C ILE A 110 8.10 -1.88 18.22
N THR A 111 8.88 -2.31 19.22
CA THR A 111 9.60 -1.41 20.16
C THR A 111 11.02 -1.91 20.39
N ASN A 112 11.85 -1.06 21.01
CA ASN A 112 13.19 -1.43 21.45
C ASN A 112 14.08 -2.00 20.33
N GLY A 113 13.88 -1.57 19.10
CA GLY A 113 14.63 -2.01 17.94
C GLY A 113 14.95 -0.87 17.00
N SER A 114 15.99 -1.09 16.19
CA SER A 114 16.34 -0.20 15.09
C SER A 114 16.67 -1.07 13.88
N GLY A 115 16.09 -0.73 12.74
CA GLY A 115 16.32 -1.47 11.49
C GLY A 115 15.09 -1.63 10.65
N VAL A 116 15.17 -2.59 9.75
CA VAL A 116 14.08 -2.99 8.86
C VAL A 116 13.41 -4.23 9.45
N PHE A 117 12.10 -4.19 9.57
CA PHE A 117 11.28 -5.26 10.11
C PHE A 117 10.20 -5.68 9.10
N ASP A 118 10.18 -6.96 8.78
CA ASP A 118 9.16 -7.57 7.92
C ASP A 118 8.16 -8.40 8.77
N ALA A 119 6.88 -8.20 8.52
CA ALA A 119 5.82 -9.01 9.08
C ALA A 119 4.87 -9.45 7.95
N ILE A 120 4.83 -10.74 7.67
CA ILE A 120 4.00 -11.32 6.61
C ILE A 120 2.91 -12.19 7.22
N LEU A 121 1.73 -12.19 6.62
CA LEU A 121 0.60 -13.03 7.04
C LEU A 121 -0.21 -13.44 5.81
N GLY A 122 -0.72 -14.66 5.80
CA GLY A 122 -1.51 -15.20 4.70
C GLY A 122 -0.74 -16.11 3.75
N PRO A 123 -1.39 -16.57 2.67
CA PRO A 123 -0.78 -17.41 1.65
C PRO A 123 -0.02 -16.59 0.60
N VAL A 124 0.68 -17.28 -0.29
CA VAL A 124 1.17 -16.67 -1.52
C VAL A 124 -0.03 -16.29 -2.40
N ALA A 125 -0.12 -15.03 -2.80
CA ALA A 125 -1.17 -14.51 -3.65
C ALA A 125 -0.61 -13.94 -4.97
N VAL A 126 -1.44 -13.97 -6.02
CA VAL A 126 -1.18 -13.34 -7.33
C VAL A 126 -1.91 -12.00 -7.39
N ASN A 127 -3.18 -12.00 -7.01
CA ASN A 127 -4.03 -10.81 -6.93
C ASN A 127 -4.54 -10.68 -5.50
N SER A 128 -4.25 -9.56 -4.87
CA SER A 128 -4.55 -9.33 -3.46
C SER A 128 -4.74 -7.86 -3.15
N GLU A 129 -5.40 -7.61 -2.04
CA GLU A 129 -5.53 -6.31 -1.42
C GLU A 129 -5.19 -6.41 0.06
N VAL A 130 -4.30 -5.58 0.51
CA VAL A 130 -3.95 -5.42 1.94
C VAL A 130 -4.55 -4.11 2.43
N VAL A 131 -5.25 -4.19 3.56
CA VAL A 131 -5.69 -3.02 4.34
C VAL A 131 -5.16 -3.18 5.75
N PHE A 132 -4.45 -2.18 6.26
CA PHE A 132 -4.00 -2.17 7.65
C PHE A 132 -3.99 -0.76 8.22
N SER A 133 -4.09 -0.66 9.55
CA SER A 133 -4.04 0.61 10.27
C SER A 133 -2.93 0.59 11.31
N GLY A 134 -2.20 1.70 11.41
CA GLY A 134 -1.12 1.81 12.37
C GLY A 134 -0.54 3.21 12.50
N SER A 135 0.35 3.38 13.45
CA SER A 135 1.03 4.64 13.75
C SER A 135 2.50 4.43 14.07
N LEU A 136 3.28 5.50 13.93
CA LEU A 136 4.64 5.62 14.46
C LEU A 136 4.71 6.82 15.39
N THR A 137 5.47 6.70 16.47
CA THR A 137 5.75 7.85 17.34
C THR A 137 6.67 8.88 16.68
N ASN A 138 7.37 8.50 15.60
CA ASN A 138 8.25 9.40 14.84
C ASN A 138 8.29 8.97 13.35
N TYR A 139 7.65 9.74 12.48
CA TYR A 139 7.65 9.55 11.04
C TYR A 139 8.81 10.26 10.30
N THR A 140 9.52 11.16 10.97
CA THR A 140 10.64 11.88 10.35
C THR A 140 11.81 10.96 10.04
N SER A 141 12.08 10.00 10.94
CA SER A 141 13.21 9.08 10.83
C SER A 141 12.82 7.62 10.62
N SER A 142 11.53 7.33 10.65
CA SER A 142 10.98 5.99 10.53
C SER A 142 9.90 5.93 9.46
N SER A 143 9.59 4.74 8.95
CA SER A 143 8.55 4.56 7.95
C SER A 143 7.69 3.33 8.24
N LEU A 144 6.39 3.46 7.94
CA LEU A 144 5.40 2.40 8.04
C LEU A 144 4.86 2.10 6.65
N GLY A 145 4.76 0.83 6.27
CA GLY A 145 4.28 0.48 4.94
C GLY A 145 3.82 -0.96 4.77
N ALA A 146 3.12 -1.19 3.66
CA ALA A 146 2.77 -2.51 3.15
C ALA A 146 3.90 -3.10 2.31
N VAL A 147 4.01 -4.42 2.29
CA VAL A 147 4.67 -5.17 1.23
C VAL A 147 3.65 -5.99 0.46
N LEU A 148 3.84 -6.08 -0.85
CA LEU A 148 3.07 -6.90 -1.75
C LEU A 148 4.02 -7.80 -2.55
N ARG A 149 3.59 -9.03 -2.79
CA ARG A 149 4.36 -10.04 -3.53
C ARG A 149 5.78 -10.22 -2.98
N TRP A 150 5.89 -10.20 -1.66
CA TRP A 150 7.15 -10.44 -0.96
C TRP A 150 7.55 -11.92 -1.10
N THR A 151 8.73 -12.18 -1.62
CA THR A 151 9.32 -13.53 -1.63
C THR A 151 10.48 -13.63 -0.64
N ASP A 152 11.22 -12.55 -0.48
CA ASP A 152 12.32 -12.39 0.48
C ASP A 152 12.67 -10.89 0.63
N ALA A 153 13.66 -10.59 1.47
CA ALA A 153 14.08 -9.20 1.74
C ALA A 153 14.63 -8.44 0.51
N ASN A 154 14.89 -9.13 -0.61
CA ASN A 154 15.45 -8.58 -1.85
C ASN A 154 14.43 -8.52 -3.00
N ASN A 155 13.24 -9.12 -2.83
CA ASN A 155 12.24 -9.24 -3.89
C ASN A 155 10.85 -8.93 -3.33
N LEU A 156 10.37 -7.70 -3.56
CA LEU A 156 9.08 -7.20 -3.05
C LEU A 156 8.66 -5.91 -3.76
N TYR A 157 7.36 -5.59 -3.71
CA TYR A 157 6.87 -4.23 -3.82
C TYR A 157 6.64 -3.68 -2.41
N LYS A 158 6.97 -2.39 -2.20
CA LYS A 158 6.72 -1.69 -0.94
C LYS A 158 5.95 -0.40 -1.20
N VAL A 159 4.92 -0.16 -0.39
CA VAL A 159 4.23 1.13 -0.31
C VAL A 159 4.38 1.62 1.11
N PHE A 160 4.93 2.80 1.32
CA PHE A 160 5.21 3.29 2.67
C PHE A 160 5.02 4.80 2.83
N LEU A 161 4.70 5.18 4.04
CA LEU A 161 4.66 6.56 4.52
C LEU A 161 5.95 6.84 5.30
N GLY A 162 6.66 7.88 4.90
CA GLY A 162 7.86 8.35 5.57
C GLY A 162 8.33 9.67 4.97
N GLY A 163 8.92 10.54 5.77
CA GLY A 163 9.44 11.84 5.31
C GLY A 163 8.40 12.75 4.65
N GLY A 164 7.12 12.66 5.04
CA GLY A 164 6.04 13.47 4.46
C GLY A 164 5.60 13.05 3.06
N GLN A 165 5.85 11.80 2.67
CA GLN A 165 5.52 11.26 1.35
C GLN A 165 4.94 9.84 1.45
N LEU A 166 3.99 9.53 0.57
CA LEU A 166 3.58 8.17 0.26
C LEU A 166 4.38 7.73 -0.97
N ILE A 167 5.18 6.68 -0.82
CA ILE A 167 6.13 6.21 -1.82
C ILE A 167 5.81 4.77 -2.17
N MET A 168 5.76 4.45 -3.46
CA MET A 168 5.75 3.09 -3.98
C MET A 168 7.09 2.78 -4.64
N LEU A 169 7.70 1.70 -4.21
CA LEU A 169 8.95 1.20 -4.79
C LEU A 169 8.87 -0.30 -5.07
N LYS A 170 9.78 -0.79 -5.89
CA LYS A 170 10.12 -2.20 -5.98
C LYS A 170 11.54 -2.47 -5.53
N LYS A 171 11.78 -3.67 -5.05
CA LYS A 171 13.10 -4.24 -4.86
C LYS A 171 13.15 -5.56 -5.60
N VAL A 172 14.07 -5.71 -6.54
CA VAL A 172 14.26 -6.92 -7.34
C VAL A 172 15.73 -7.28 -7.34
N ALA A 173 16.05 -8.51 -6.93
CA ALA A 173 17.43 -8.96 -6.73
C ALA A 173 18.28 -7.97 -5.89
N GLY A 174 17.68 -7.35 -4.90
CA GLY A 174 18.33 -6.37 -4.03
C GLY A 174 18.39 -4.94 -4.58
N VAL A 175 18.08 -4.71 -5.86
CA VAL A 175 18.06 -3.38 -6.49
C VAL A 175 16.74 -2.68 -6.20
N VAL A 176 16.82 -1.49 -5.59
CA VAL A 176 15.66 -0.65 -5.27
C VAL A 176 15.38 0.31 -6.41
N THR A 177 14.12 0.38 -6.83
CA THR A 177 13.64 1.34 -7.84
C THR A 177 12.38 2.02 -7.31
N GLU A 178 12.39 3.35 -7.22
CA GLU A 178 11.17 4.11 -6.95
C GLU A 178 10.25 4.07 -8.17
N LEU A 179 8.98 3.74 -7.96
CA LEU A 179 7.97 3.63 -9.02
C LEU A 179 7.11 4.88 -9.07
N LYS A 180 6.69 5.38 -7.92
CA LYS A 180 5.86 6.58 -7.82
C LYS A 180 5.86 7.14 -6.40
N THR A 181 5.76 8.47 -6.32
CA THR A 181 5.71 9.22 -5.06
C THR A 181 4.63 10.30 -5.12
N VAL A 182 4.02 10.60 -3.98
CA VAL A 182 3.13 11.74 -3.78
C VAL A 182 3.34 12.33 -2.39
N ALA A 183 3.30 13.66 -2.29
CA ALA A 183 3.36 14.34 -1.00
C ALA A 183 2.16 13.96 -0.13
N PHE A 184 2.40 13.67 1.13
CA PHE A 184 1.37 13.35 2.11
C PHE A 184 1.76 13.95 3.47
N PRO A 185 1.02 14.94 3.98
CA PRO A 185 1.31 15.55 5.28
C PRO A 185 1.14 14.50 6.37
N VAL A 186 2.19 14.33 7.17
CA VAL A 186 2.23 13.34 8.24
C VAL A 186 2.41 14.01 9.59
N LYS A 187 1.82 13.42 10.63
CA LYS A 187 1.95 13.87 12.04
C LYS A 187 2.42 12.69 12.88
N ASP A 188 3.46 12.90 13.68
CA ASP A 188 3.96 11.92 14.64
C ASP A 188 2.86 11.49 15.61
N GLY A 189 2.78 10.18 15.87
CA GLY A 189 1.76 9.57 16.71
C GLY A 189 0.39 9.41 16.07
N ALA A 190 0.09 10.07 14.95
CA ALA A 190 -1.17 9.88 14.26
C ALA A 190 -1.25 8.49 13.60
N SER A 191 -2.46 7.91 13.61
CA SER A 191 -2.75 6.64 12.97
C SER A 191 -3.22 6.85 11.54
N TYR A 192 -2.70 6.02 10.64
CA TYR A 192 -3.05 6.02 9.21
C TYR A 192 -3.51 4.64 8.77
N THR A 193 -4.48 4.62 7.86
CA THR A 193 -4.95 3.40 7.20
C THR A 193 -4.38 3.35 5.80
N PHE A 194 -3.73 2.24 5.49
CA PHE A 194 -3.20 1.91 4.17
C PHE A 194 -4.16 0.96 3.47
N ARG A 195 -4.38 1.18 2.19
CA ARG A 195 -4.98 0.23 1.27
C ARG A 195 -4.07 0.06 0.07
N CYS A 196 -3.55 -1.13 -0.11
CA CYS A 196 -2.58 -1.46 -1.15
C CYS A 196 -3.08 -2.68 -1.92
N ARG A 197 -3.03 -2.63 -3.25
CA ARG A 197 -3.57 -3.67 -4.11
C ARG A 197 -2.59 -4.04 -5.21
N ALA A 198 -2.49 -5.33 -5.51
CA ALA A 198 -1.81 -5.85 -6.69
C ALA A 198 -2.79 -6.71 -7.50
N VAL A 199 -3.05 -6.32 -8.76
CA VAL A 199 -3.91 -7.08 -9.69
C VAL A 199 -3.24 -7.15 -11.06
N GLY A 200 -2.89 -8.35 -11.49
CA GLY A 200 -2.08 -8.52 -12.70
C GLY A 200 -0.78 -7.74 -12.61
N GLN A 201 -0.65 -6.74 -13.47
CA GLN A 201 0.51 -5.84 -13.50
C GLN A 201 0.24 -4.49 -12.83
N VAL A 202 -0.97 -4.25 -12.33
CA VAL A 202 -1.36 -2.96 -11.77
C VAL A 202 -1.19 -2.99 -10.25
N LEU A 203 -0.44 -2.01 -9.76
CA LEU A 203 -0.23 -1.74 -8.33
C LEU A 203 -0.96 -0.45 -7.97
N LEU A 204 -1.72 -0.47 -6.90
CA LEU A 204 -2.55 0.64 -6.45
C LEU A 204 -2.30 0.88 -4.97
N ALA A 205 -2.30 2.14 -4.56
CA ALA A 205 -2.23 2.47 -3.13
C ALA A 205 -3.01 3.74 -2.79
N SER A 206 -3.64 3.72 -1.63
CA SER A 206 -4.24 4.86 -0.96
C SER A 206 -3.84 4.86 0.52
N LEU A 207 -3.82 6.05 1.10
CA LEU A 207 -3.48 6.30 2.49
C LEU A 207 -4.35 7.43 3.03
N TRP A 208 -4.84 7.30 4.26
CA TRP A 208 -5.61 8.35 4.92
C TRP A 208 -5.49 8.25 6.45
N PRO A 209 -5.72 9.36 7.19
CA PRO A 209 -5.86 9.30 8.65
C PRO A 209 -6.98 8.34 9.03
N THR A 210 -6.73 7.47 10.01
CA THR A 210 -7.67 6.37 10.36
C THR A 210 -9.04 6.88 10.86
N ASP A 211 -9.09 8.12 11.35
CA ASP A 211 -10.32 8.80 11.79
C ASP A 211 -11.09 9.51 10.67
N GLN A 212 -10.62 9.41 9.42
CA GLN A 212 -11.23 10.01 8.24
C GLN A 212 -11.79 8.95 7.29
N ALA A 213 -12.64 9.39 6.36
CA ALA A 213 -13.17 8.53 5.32
C ALA A 213 -12.08 8.15 4.29
N GLU A 214 -12.19 6.94 3.76
CA GLU A 214 -11.34 6.46 2.67
C GLU A 214 -11.46 7.38 1.44
N PRO A 215 -10.33 7.75 0.79
CA PRO A 215 -10.36 8.48 -0.47
C PRO A 215 -11.08 7.69 -1.58
N GLN A 216 -11.91 8.37 -2.37
CA GLN A 216 -12.65 7.74 -3.48
C GLN A 216 -11.75 7.30 -4.64
N SER A 217 -10.55 7.86 -4.76
CA SER A 217 -9.58 7.57 -5.83
C SER A 217 -8.27 7.06 -5.27
N TRP A 218 -7.59 6.22 -6.06
CA TRP A 218 -6.24 5.77 -5.73
C TRP A 218 -5.23 6.91 -5.82
N MET A 219 -4.41 7.08 -4.79
CA MET A 219 -3.36 8.09 -4.76
C MET A 219 -2.17 7.71 -5.63
N LEU A 220 -1.81 6.43 -5.62
CA LEU A 220 -0.77 5.87 -6.47
C LEU A 220 -1.38 4.79 -7.36
N THR A 221 -1.05 4.85 -8.65
CA THR A 221 -1.34 3.82 -9.65
C THR A 221 -0.11 3.63 -10.50
N VAL A 222 0.40 2.40 -10.57
CA VAL A 222 1.62 2.03 -11.30
C VAL A 222 1.38 0.72 -12.03
N THR A 223 2.00 0.56 -13.21
CA THR A 223 2.07 -0.72 -13.91
C THR A 223 3.50 -1.25 -13.85
N ASP A 224 3.69 -2.42 -13.25
CA ASP A 224 4.97 -3.13 -13.17
C ASP A 224 4.72 -4.64 -13.23
N ARG A 225 5.66 -5.41 -13.81
CA ARG A 225 5.49 -6.84 -14.09
C ARG A 225 6.60 -7.73 -13.56
N ASP A 226 7.53 -7.17 -12.81
CA ASP A 226 8.73 -7.90 -12.39
C ASP A 226 8.42 -8.98 -11.35
N LEU A 227 7.52 -8.69 -10.41
CA LEU A 227 7.07 -9.66 -9.40
C LEU A 227 5.59 -10.00 -9.65
N ARG A 228 5.27 -11.28 -9.73
CA ARG A 228 3.93 -11.75 -10.13
C ARG A 228 3.11 -12.33 -8.99
N SER A 229 3.77 -12.83 -7.94
CA SER A 229 3.14 -13.45 -6.77
C SER A 229 4.10 -13.40 -5.59
N GLY A 230 3.57 -13.58 -4.40
CA GLY A 230 4.33 -13.64 -3.16
C GLY A 230 3.40 -13.48 -1.97
N TYR A 231 3.99 -13.42 -0.78
CA TYR A 231 3.28 -13.09 0.44
C TYR A 231 3.00 -11.59 0.52
N ASP A 232 1.96 -11.23 1.22
CA ASP A 232 1.68 -9.86 1.57
C ASP A 232 1.90 -9.61 3.07
N GLY A 233 2.00 -8.34 3.46
CA GLY A 233 2.26 -7.99 4.85
C GLY A 233 2.66 -6.54 5.03
N MET A 234 3.53 -6.31 6.01
CA MET A 234 4.04 -4.99 6.35
C MET A 234 5.57 -4.98 6.38
N ARG A 235 6.16 -3.85 6.00
CA ARG A 235 7.58 -3.56 6.16
C ARG A 235 7.75 -2.19 6.78
N LEU A 236 8.41 -2.16 7.92
CA LEU A 236 8.68 -0.97 8.68
C LEU A 236 10.18 -0.69 8.70
N VAL A 237 10.55 0.58 8.69
CA VAL A 237 11.88 1.03 9.08
C VAL A 237 11.70 1.78 10.39
N VAL A 238 12.27 1.26 11.47
CA VAL A 238 12.12 1.82 12.82
C VAL A 238 13.48 2.27 13.30
N GLN A 239 13.55 3.48 13.84
CA GLN A 239 14.75 4.02 14.49
C GLN A 239 14.63 3.91 16.00
N ASN A 240 15.78 3.95 16.69
CA ASN A 240 15.83 3.91 18.15
C ASN A 240 14.88 4.95 18.77
N GLY A 241 14.10 4.55 19.77
CA GLY A 241 13.13 5.40 20.45
C GLY A 241 11.79 5.55 19.72
N THR A 242 11.65 4.99 18.51
CA THR A 242 10.35 4.94 17.82
C THR A 242 9.59 3.69 18.20
N THR A 243 8.32 3.85 18.49
CA THR A 243 7.34 2.76 18.62
C THR A 243 6.44 2.75 17.40
N ALA A 244 6.31 1.58 16.78
CA ALA A 244 5.26 1.31 15.80
C ALA A 244 4.11 0.58 16.50
N THR A 245 2.87 1.00 16.21
CA THR A 245 1.65 0.37 16.73
C THR A 245 0.73 0.03 15.57
N ILE A 246 0.30 -1.23 15.47
CA ILE A 246 -0.61 -1.75 14.46
C ILE A 246 -1.90 -2.20 15.15
N THR A 247 -3.04 -1.72 14.64
CA THR A 247 -4.36 -2.00 15.23
C THR A 247 -5.17 -3.01 14.44
N SER A 248 -4.92 -3.12 13.15
CA SER A 248 -5.62 -4.07 12.27
C SER A 248 -4.78 -4.41 11.04
N PHE A 249 -4.99 -5.61 10.53
CA PHE A 249 -4.46 -6.08 9.24
C PHE A 249 -5.49 -7.00 8.59
N THR A 250 -5.74 -6.81 7.30
CA THR A 250 -6.57 -7.70 6.49
C THR A 250 -5.98 -7.84 5.10
N GLU A 251 -5.87 -9.06 4.62
CA GLU A 251 -5.55 -9.41 3.25
C GLU A 251 -6.78 -10.08 2.62
N THR A 252 -7.15 -9.66 1.42
CA THR A 252 -8.25 -10.24 0.63
C THR A 252 -7.77 -10.69 -0.74
N GLY A 253 -8.24 -11.84 -1.21
CA GLY A 253 -8.11 -12.30 -2.59
C GLY A 253 -8.99 -11.46 -3.55
N LEU A 254 -8.52 -11.31 -4.81
CA LEU A 254 -9.20 -10.52 -5.84
C LEU A 254 -9.35 -11.33 -7.13
#